data_24bd231e174f5b9912126228f0356fa3
#
_entry.id   24bd231e174f5b9912126228f0356fa3
#
_cell.length_a   1.000
_cell.length_b   1.000
_cell.length_c   1.000
_cell.angle_alpha   90.00
_cell.angle_beta   90.00
_cell.angle_gamma   90.00
#
_symmetry.space_group_name_H-M   'P 1'
#
loop_
_entity.id
_entity.type
_entity.pdbx_description
1 polymer ?
#
loop_
_entity_poly.entity_id
_entity_poly.type
_entity_poly.pdbx_seq_one_letter_code
_entity_poly.pdbx_strand_id
1 'polypeptide(L)'
;MTRKRKEFPILENITITDVAAEGKALARVDDMVVFVPFVVPGDVVDLKIQKKKHHYCEAIAVKFHQYSPLRAVPFCPHFGVCGGCKWQCLPYKEQLKYKQQQVLDNLTRIGKVELNGVQPILGSVKTEEYRNKLEFGFSNKRWLTPEEIASGNAYTQNGAVGFHTSGSFDKILPIEQCRLMDDVNNRVRNAIRDYGYEHQLTFHDQREHAGLLRNMMIRNSNTGELMLLMQFCITNDTEKAQAEALMGYLAETFPEITSLLYVNNLKYNDTIGDLDVITFKGNDHIYLQMENLRFKVGPKSFYQTNTDQAYELYKVARDFAGLTGTELVYDLYTGTGTIANFVAGKARKVIGIEYVPEAIEDAKINSQINGIGNTLFFAGDMKDILNKEFIATHGQPDVIITDPPRAGMHKDVIETILFAAPHRIVYVSCNPATQARDLALLDSQYKIMGVRPVDMFPHTQHVETWSCWKEEHKHRKCRKGFKFQPFRHFLFIKIRTYSQKNFSTTAATPSSSFERVT
;
A
#
# COMPACT_ATOMS: atom_id res chain seq x y z
N MET A 1 36.50 21.48 -5.12
CA MET A 1 36.00 22.51 -4.18
C MET A 1 34.71 22.01 -3.53
N THR A 2 34.79 21.56 -2.29
CA THR A 2 33.61 21.14 -1.49
C THR A 2 32.79 22.39 -1.18
N ARG A 3 31.56 22.46 -1.71
CA ARG A 3 30.62 23.54 -1.39
C ARG A 3 30.37 23.51 0.12
N LYS A 4 30.79 24.56 0.86
CA LYS A 4 30.44 24.71 2.28
C LYS A 4 28.93 24.58 2.42
N ARG A 5 28.46 23.61 3.20
CA ARG A 5 27.04 23.46 3.55
C ARG A 5 26.61 24.72 4.30
N LYS A 6 25.57 25.41 3.82
CA LYS A 6 25.03 26.58 4.48
C LYS A 6 24.44 26.13 5.82
N GLU A 7 25.00 26.60 6.91
CA GLU A 7 24.41 26.37 8.24
C GLU A 7 23.20 27.26 8.41
N PHE A 8 22.10 26.66 8.85
CA PHE A 8 20.89 27.37 9.20
C PHE A 8 20.77 27.46 10.72
N PRO A 9 20.18 28.55 11.27
CA PRO A 9 19.94 28.64 12.71
C PRO A 9 18.96 27.54 13.17
N ILE A 10 19.05 27.17 14.45
CA ILE A 10 18.08 26.31 15.11
C ILE A 10 16.84 27.17 15.42
N LEU A 11 15.67 26.66 15.13
CA LEU A 11 14.40 27.26 15.55
C LEU A 11 14.04 26.64 16.92
N GLU A 12 13.95 27.46 17.96
CA GLU A 12 13.76 27.00 19.33
C GLU A 12 12.31 27.05 19.75
N ASN A 13 11.90 26.12 20.61
CA ASN A 13 10.55 26.06 21.25
C ASN A 13 9.37 26.08 20.25
N ILE A 14 9.51 25.37 19.15
CA ILE A 14 8.48 25.35 18.10
C ILE A 14 7.42 24.30 18.45
N THR A 15 6.16 24.72 18.49
CA THR A 15 5.02 23.83 18.64
C THR A 15 4.62 23.23 17.30
N ILE A 16 4.53 21.91 17.25
CA ILE A 16 4.00 21.17 16.11
C ILE A 16 2.48 21.28 16.10
N THR A 17 1.90 21.69 14.98
CA THR A 17 0.48 22.07 14.92
C THR A 17 -0.40 21.08 14.19
N ASP A 18 0.13 20.35 13.18
CA ASP A 18 -0.69 19.47 12.34
C ASP A 18 0.16 18.39 11.68
N VAL A 19 -0.47 17.51 10.93
CA VAL A 19 0.16 16.47 10.10
C VAL A 19 0.00 16.83 8.62
N ALA A 20 1.09 16.69 7.87
CA ALA A 20 1.13 16.94 6.44
C ALA A 20 1.19 15.63 5.63
N ALA A 21 1.13 15.78 4.32
CA ALA A 21 1.39 14.68 3.40
C ALA A 21 2.79 14.06 3.62
N GLU A 22 3.00 12.86 3.09
CA GLU A 22 4.27 12.09 3.17
C GLU A 22 4.68 11.70 4.60
N GLY A 23 3.76 11.74 5.56
CA GLY A 23 4.00 11.30 6.93
C GLY A 23 4.79 12.28 7.78
N LYS A 24 5.01 13.50 7.33
CA LYS A 24 5.63 14.58 8.09
C LYS A 24 4.56 15.32 8.90
N ALA A 25 4.93 15.81 10.08
CA ALA A 25 4.14 16.82 10.77
C ALA A 25 4.58 18.22 10.33
N LEU A 26 3.81 19.23 10.68
CA LEU A 26 4.11 20.61 10.32
C LEU A 26 4.02 21.56 11.50
N ALA A 27 4.83 22.60 11.42
CA ALA A 27 4.74 23.81 12.23
C ALA A 27 4.70 25.05 11.32
N ARG A 28 4.27 26.18 11.87
CA ARG A 28 4.35 27.49 11.20
C ARG A 28 5.26 28.38 12.02
N VAL A 29 6.27 28.96 11.35
CA VAL A 29 7.21 29.90 11.95
C VAL A 29 7.34 31.09 11.01
N ASP A 30 6.95 32.26 11.41
CA ASP A 30 6.86 33.46 10.58
C ASP A 30 6.16 33.09 9.27
N ASP A 31 5.36 33.20 8.68
CA ASP A 31 4.68 32.81 7.41
C ASP A 31 5.24 31.58 6.67
N MET A 32 6.22 30.85 7.27
CA MET A 32 6.87 29.70 6.67
C MET A 32 6.33 28.39 7.24
N VAL A 33 6.00 27.43 6.36
CA VAL A 33 5.65 26.07 6.74
C VAL A 33 6.95 25.27 6.96
N VAL A 34 7.07 24.60 8.10
CA VAL A 34 8.21 23.75 8.45
C VAL A 34 7.72 22.31 8.56
N PHE A 35 8.21 21.44 7.67
CA PHE A 35 7.91 20.00 7.68
C PHE A 35 8.92 19.25 8.54
N VAL A 36 8.42 18.43 9.47
CA VAL A 36 9.24 17.73 10.46
C VAL A 36 8.81 16.26 10.55
N PRO A 37 9.72 15.29 10.32
CA PRO A 37 9.41 13.88 10.52
C PRO A 37 9.45 13.48 12.00
N PHE A 38 8.74 12.40 12.36
CA PHE A 38 8.78 11.72 13.65
C PHE A 38 8.37 12.57 14.87
N VAL A 39 7.67 13.66 14.63
CA VAL A 39 7.00 14.47 15.64
C VAL A 39 5.48 14.40 15.46
N VAL A 40 4.72 14.74 16.49
CA VAL A 40 3.25 14.71 16.45
C VAL A 40 2.70 16.08 16.90
N PRO A 41 1.48 16.44 16.50
CA PRO A 41 0.84 17.69 16.95
C PRO A 41 0.80 17.79 18.46
N GLY A 42 1.21 18.96 18.99
CA GLY A 42 1.36 19.22 20.41
C GLY A 42 2.76 18.97 20.98
N ASP A 43 3.69 18.38 20.21
CA ASP A 43 5.11 18.39 20.62
C ASP A 43 5.66 19.82 20.59
N VAL A 44 6.52 20.17 21.57
CA VAL A 44 7.30 21.40 21.57
C VAL A 44 8.78 21.05 21.44
N VAL A 45 9.41 21.50 20.35
CA VAL A 45 10.72 21.01 19.93
C VAL A 45 11.64 22.11 19.41
N ASP A 46 12.96 21.89 19.51
CA ASP A 46 13.94 22.67 18.74
C ASP A 46 14.17 21.99 17.39
N LEU A 47 14.14 22.78 16.32
CA LEU A 47 14.21 22.31 14.94
C LEU A 47 15.48 22.76 14.26
N LYS A 48 16.27 21.79 13.74
CA LYS A 48 17.42 22.04 12.86
C LYS A 48 16.97 21.98 11.42
N ILE A 49 17.02 23.12 10.72
CA ILE A 49 16.67 23.21 9.30
C ILE A 49 17.67 22.41 8.48
N GLN A 50 17.16 21.47 7.66
CA GLN A 50 17.96 20.67 6.71
C GLN A 50 17.92 21.27 5.30
N LYS A 51 16.78 21.83 4.91
CA LYS A 51 16.55 22.38 3.58
C LYS A 51 15.58 23.56 3.66
N LYS A 52 15.92 24.65 3.00
CA LYS A 52 15.05 25.85 2.91
C LYS A 52 14.69 26.14 1.47
N LYS A 53 13.40 26.31 1.21
CA LYS A 53 12.80 26.76 -0.04
C LYS A 53 12.09 28.10 0.19
N HIS A 54 11.52 28.68 -0.87
CA HIS A 54 10.90 30.00 -0.78
C HIS A 54 9.71 30.03 0.21
N HIS A 55 8.86 29.01 0.19
CA HIS A 55 7.62 28.97 0.98
C HIS A 55 7.61 27.91 2.08
N TYR A 56 8.66 27.07 2.20
CA TYR A 56 8.71 26.03 3.21
C TYR A 56 10.13 25.62 3.58
N CYS A 57 10.27 25.01 4.75
CA CYS A 57 11.49 24.35 5.20
C CYS A 57 11.24 22.87 5.48
N GLU A 58 12.29 22.07 5.38
CA GLU A 58 12.36 20.73 5.94
C GLU A 58 13.35 20.77 7.12
N ALA A 59 12.93 20.29 8.27
CA ALA A 59 13.73 20.30 9.50
C ALA A 59 13.61 18.96 10.23
N ILE A 60 14.52 18.73 11.16
CA ILE A 60 14.49 17.61 12.10
C ILE A 60 14.43 18.15 13.53
N ALA A 61 13.71 17.46 14.40
CA ALA A 61 13.72 17.75 15.83
C ALA A 61 15.07 17.31 16.43
N VAL A 62 15.73 18.23 17.12
CA VAL A 62 17.02 17.96 17.79
C VAL A 62 16.90 17.95 19.32
N LYS A 63 15.83 18.54 19.86
CA LYS A 63 15.53 18.52 21.28
C LYS A 63 14.01 18.59 21.48
N PHE A 64 13.49 17.83 22.43
CA PHE A 64 12.09 17.90 22.87
C PHE A 64 12.03 18.63 24.19
N HIS A 65 11.24 19.68 24.27
CA HIS A 65 10.92 20.41 25.50
C HIS A 65 9.67 19.85 26.17
N GLN A 66 8.69 19.46 25.33
CA GLN A 66 7.44 18.86 25.79
C GLN A 66 7.00 17.81 24.78
N TYR A 67 6.62 16.65 25.29
CA TYR A 67 5.95 15.62 24.48
C TYR A 67 4.44 15.84 24.48
N SER A 68 3.84 15.70 23.32
CA SER A 68 2.39 15.74 23.18
C SER A 68 1.71 14.59 23.93
N PRO A 69 0.56 14.84 24.59
CA PRO A 69 -0.24 13.77 25.20
C PRO A 69 -0.84 12.81 24.14
N LEU A 70 -0.82 13.20 22.86
CA LEU A 70 -1.22 12.33 21.75
C LEU A 70 -0.14 11.31 21.35
N ARG A 71 1.06 11.36 21.94
CA ARG A 71 2.13 10.42 21.57
C ARG A 71 1.82 8.99 22.00
N ALA A 72 2.07 8.06 21.07
CA ALA A 72 2.19 6.63 21.37
C ALA A 72 3.68 6.24 21.45
N VAL A 73 3.97 5.22 22.25
CA VAL A 73 5.31 4.62 22.28
C VAL A 73 5.44 3.70 21.07
N PRO A 74 6.44 3.91 20.18
CA PRO A 74 6.67 3.01 19.06
C PRO A 74 7.01 1.60 19.55
N PHE A 75 6.37 0.59 18.97
CA PHE A 75 6.60 -0.82 19.33
C PHE A 75 7.81 -1.42 18.60
N CYS A 76 8.27 -0.81 17.50
CA CYS A 76 9.39 -1.31 16.69
C CYS A 76 10.70 -0.62 17.12
N PRO A 77 11.77 -1.37 17.46
CA PRO A 77 13.06 -0.79 17.84
C PRO A 77 13.75 -0.05 16.69
N HIS A 78 13.37 -0.34 15.45
CA HIS A 78 13.92 0.31 14.25
C HIS A 78 13.14 1.56 13.80
N PHE A 79 12.11 1.97 14.58
CA PHE A 79 11.32 3.15 14.22
C PHE A 79 12.19 4.42 14.23
N GLY A 80 12.00 5.26 13.23
CA GLY A 80 12.79 6.47 13.05
C GLY A 80 14.07 6.30 12.21
N VAL A 81 14.57 5.07 12.05
CA VAL A 81 15.77 4.76 11.25
C VAL A 81 15.43 3.95 10.01
N CYS A 82 14.67 2.88 10.13
CA CYS A 82 14.29 1.96 9.05
C CYS A 82 13.57 2.65 7.88
N GLY A 83 12.80 3.68 8.11
CA GLY A 83 12.08 4.42 7.06
C GLY A 83 10.79 3.78 6.56
N GLY A 84 10.47 2.56 6.92
CA GLY A 84 9.23 1.87 6.51
C GLY A 84 7.98 2.46 7.19
N CYS A 85 7.99 2.50 8.53
CA CYS A 85 6.93 3.12 9.31
C CYS A 85 7.22 4.61 9.56
N LYS A 86 6.17 5.44 9.50
CA LYS A 86 6.27 6.89 9.72
C LYS A 86 5.51 7.36 10.96
N TRP A 87 4.50 6.62 11.40
CA TRP A 87 3.50 7.07 12.36
C TRP A 87 3.31 6.16 13.58
N GLN A 88 4.29 5.31 13.93
CA GLN A 88 4.19 4.52 15.18
C GLN A 88 4.16 5.39 16.45
N CYS A 89 4.66 6.63 16.36
CA CYS A 89 4.55 7.61 17.45
C CYS A 89 3.15 8.25 17.57
N LEU A 90 2.20 7.91 16.69
CA LEU A 90 0.83 8.42 16.68
C LEU A 90 -0.15 7.26 16.88
N PRO A 91 -1.12 7.37 17.83
CA PRO A 91 -2.15 6.35 18.02
C PRO A 91 -2.91 6.05 16.73
N TYR A 92 -3.29 4.80 16.52
CA TYR A 92 -3.90 4.37 15.25
C TYR A 92 -5.17 5.16 14.90
N LYS A 93 -6.00 5.49 15.90
CA LYS A 93 -7.19 6.33 15.71
C LYS A 93 -6.85 7.72 15.12
N GLU A 94 -5.76 8.32 15.55
CA GLU A 94 -5.32 9.61 15.02
C GLU A 94 -4.71 9.46 13.61
N GLN A 95 -4.00 8.33 13.34
CA GLN A 95 -3.53 8.03 11.99
C GLN A 95 -4.71 7.99 11.00
N LEU A 96 -5.81 7.33 11.35
CA LEU A 96 -7.01 7.26 10.53
C LEU A 96 -7.62 8.64 10.28
N LYS A 97 -7.71 9.48 11.30
CA LYS A 97 -8.21 10.86 11.19
C LYS A 97 -7.40 11.69 10.20
N TYR A 98 -6.06 11.65 10.30
CA TYR A 98 -5.19 12.41 9.39
C TYR A 98 -5.19 11.85 7.97
N LYS A 99 -5.30 10.54 7.78
CA LYS A 99 -5.47 9.92 6.46
C LYS A 99 -6.78 10.34 5.81
N GLN A 100 -7.88 10.34 6.54
CA GLN A 100 -9.16 10.84 6.04
C GLN A 100 -9.07 12.31 5.66
N GLN A 101 -8.52 13.16 6.53
CA GLN A 101 -8.35 14.57 6.26
C GLN A 101 -7.50 14.83 5.01
N GLN A 102 -6.40 14.09 4.84
CA GLN A 102 -5.56 14.18 3.64
C GLN A 102 -6.36 13.90 2.36
N VAL A 103 -7.21 12.89 2.35
CA VAL A 103 -8.05 12.58 1.19
C VAL A 103 -9.00 13.73 0.90
N LEU A 104 -9.74 14.20 1.90
CA LEU A 104 -10.72 15.28 1.74
C LEU A 104 -10.05 16.58 1.27
N ASP A 105 -8.91 16.94 1.84
CA ASP A 105 -8.15 18.11 1.45
C ASP A 105 -7.68 18.05 -0.02
N ASN A 106 -7.20 16.89 -0.47
CA ASN A 106 -6.80 16.73 -1.87
C ASN A 106 -8.00 16.87 -2.82
N LEU A 107 -9.10 16.20 -2.53
CA LEU A 107 -10.29 16.22 -3.38
C LEU A 107 -10.90 17.62 -3.45
N THR A 108 -10.96 18.35 -2.32
CA THR A 108 -11.54 19.69 -2.28
C THR A 108 -10.62 20.79 -2.82
N ARG A 109 -9.32 20.75 -2.47
CA ARG A 109 -8.38 21.83 -2.81
C ARG A 109 -7.73 21.66 -4.18
N ILE A 110 -7.37 20.41 -4.56
CA ILE A 110 -6.77 20.11 -5.86
C ILE A 110 -7.86 19.80 -6.88
N GLY A 111 -8.75 18.85 -6.55
CA GLY A 111 -9.83 18.43 -7.43
C GLY A 111 -10.90 19.49 -7.62
N LYS A 112 -11.11 20.33 -6.60
CA LYS A 112 -12.18 21.36 -6.55
C LYS A 112 -13.56 20.77 -6.83
N VAL A 113 -13.75 19.49 -6.50
CA VAL A 113 -14.97 18.75 -6.72
C VAL A 113 -15.87 18.84 -5.50
N GLU A 114 -17.18 18.83 -5.72
CA GLU A 114 -18.17 18.76 -4.66
C GLU A 114 -18.20 17.34 -4.09
N LEU A 115 -18.04 17.21 -2.77
CA LEU A 115 -18.01 15.91 -2.10
C LEU A 115 -19.39 15.52 -1.58
N ASN A 116 -19.98 14.49 -2.17
CA ASN A 116 -21.20 13.88 -1.69
C ASN A 116 -20.93 12.45 -1.18
N GLY A 117 -21.68 12.00 -0.17
CA GLY A 117 -21.61 10.63 0.31
C GLY A 117 -20.25 10.23 0.91
N VAL A 118 -19.54 11.16 1.57
CA VAL A 118 -18.29 10.85 2.26
C VAL A 118 -18.55 9.90 3.41
N GLN A 119 -17.90 8.74 3.38
CA GLN A 119 -17.97 7.74 4.43
C GLN A 119 -16.72 7.84 5.34
N PRO A 120 -16.83 7.43 6.62
CA PRO A 120 -15.68 7.32 7.49
C PRO A 120 -14.62 6.39 6.90
N ILE A 121 -13.34 6.71 7.14
CA ILE A 121 -12.24 5.87 6.71
C ILE A 121 -12.37 4.45 7.27
N LEU A 122 -12.16 3.48 6.42
CA LEU A 122 -12.13 2.08 6.81
C LEU A 122 -10.74 1.71 7.32
N GLY A 123 -10.62 1.53 8.64
CA GLY A 123 -9.39 1.10 9.28
C GLY A 123 -9.12 -0.38 9.09
N SER A 124 -7.85 -0.77 9.22
CA SER A 124 -7.43 -2.17 9.25
C SER A 124 -7.66 -2.77 10.64
N VAL A 125 -8.18 -4.00 10.69
CA VAL A 125 -8.36 -4.73 11.95
C VAL A 125 -7.00 -5.10 12.56
N LYS A 126 -6.07 -5.58 11.72
CA LYS A 126 -4.69 -5.83 12.12
C LYS A 126 -3.83 -4.60 11.83
N THR A 127 -3.11 -4.12 12.82
CA THR A 127 -2.15 -3.02 12.67
C THR A 127 -0.70 -3.49 12.67
N GLU A 128 -0.46 -4.73 13.12
CA GLU A 128 0.80 -5.47 13.06
C GLU A 128 0.56 -6.79 12.32
N GLU A 129 1.60 -7.44 11.82
CA GLU A 129 1.55 -8.76 11.14
C GLU A 129 0.51 -8.82 9.99
N TYR A 130 0.25 -7.69 9.36
CA TYR A 130 -0.72 -7.61 8.26
C TYR A 130 -0.08 -7.76 6.88
N ARG A 131 1.26 -7.55 6.80
CA ARG A 131 1.95 -7.42 5.53
C ARG A 131 2.40 -8.78 5.01
N ASN A 132 1.84 -9.17 3.87
CA ASN A 132 2.09 -10.48 3.26
C ASN A 132 3.32 -10.51 2.33
N LYS A 133 3.97 -9.39 2.01
CA LYS A 133 5.16 -9.32 1.15
C LYS A 133 6.14 -8.28 1.66
N LEU A 134 7.41 -8.66 1.83
CA LEU A 134 8.53 -7.75 2.02
C LEU A 134 9.73 -8.18 1.17
N GLU A 135 10.52 -7.19 0.80
CA GLU A 135 11.80 -7.37 0.11
C GLU A 135 12.91 -6.80 1.00
N PHE A 136 13.98 -7.58 1.19
CA PHE A 136 15.13 -7.20 2.01
C PHE A 136 16.38 -7.22 1.15
N GLY A 137 17.14 -6.14 1.23
CA GLY A 137 18.46 -6.05 0.58
C GLY A 137 19.55 -6.68 1.42
N PHE A 138 20.60 -7.12 0.75
CA PHE A 138 21.89 -7.49 1.36
C PHE A 138 22.93 -6.46 0.96
N SER A 139 23.81 -6.10 1.88
CA SER A 139 24.94 -5.22 1.57
C SER A 139 26.15 -5.59 2.41
N ASN A 140 27.33 -5.51 1.82
CA ASN A 140 28.61 -5.57 2.55
C ASN A 140 28.85 -4.32 3.42
N LYS A 141 27.95 -3.32 3.35
CA LYS A 141 28.03 -2.06 4.13
C LYS A 141 26.85 -1.94 5.09
N ARG A 142 27.14 -2.18 6.35
CA ARG A 142 26.20 -1.99 7.44
C ARG A 142 25.95 -0.50 7.71
N TRP A 143 24.68 -0.12 7.89
CA TRP A 143 24.33 1.16 8.49
C TRP A 143 24.51 1.09 10.00
N LEU A 144 25.23 2.04 10.58
CA LEU A 144 25.40 2.18 12.02
C LEU A 144 24.48 3.29 12.55
N THR A 145 23.79 3.02 13.64
CA THR A 145 22.98 4.04 14.33
C THR A 145 23.89 5.04 15.06
N PRO A 146 23.40 6.22 15.42
CA PRO A 146 24.16 7.19 16.21
C PRO A 146 24.71 6.61 17.53
N GLU A 147 23.91 5.74 18.18
CA GLU A 147 24.29 5.06 19.43
C GLU A 147 25.41 4.05 19.19
N GLU A 148 25.36 3.28 18.10
CA GLU A 148 26.40 2.34 17.71
C GLU A 148 27.71 3.09 17.38
N ILE A 149 27.62 4.22 16.69
CA ILE A 149 28.79 5.08 16.40
C ILE A 149 29.39 5.64 17.69
N ALA A 150 28.53 6.11 18.62
CA ALA A 150 28.97 6.68 19.90
C ALA A 150 29.61 5.64 20.83
N SER A 151 29.20 4.36 20.72
CA SER A 151 29.78 3.27 21.53
C SER A 151 31.23 2.97 21.19
N GLY A 152 31.70 3.36 20.02
CA GLY A 152 33.07 3.07 19.54
C GLY A 152 33.35 1.59 19.30
N ASN A 153 32.34 0.72 19.37
CA ASN A 153 32.51 -0.71 19.15
C ASN A 153 32.86 -1.00 17.69
N ALA A 154 33.85 -1.85 17.47
CA ALA A 154 34.16 -2.36 16.15
C ALA A 154 33.14 -3.46 15.78
N TYR A 155 32.37 -3.24 14.73
CA TYR A 155 31.50 -4.29 14.18
C TYR A 155 32.33 -5.16 13.24
N THR A 156 32.63 -6.37 13.69
CA THR A 156 33.51 -7.33 12.97
C THR A 156 32.82 -8.07 11.84
N GLN A 157 31.48 -8.02 11.77
CA GLN A 157 30.69 -8.68 10.74
C GLN A 157 30.53 -7.74 9.52
N ASN A 158 31.13 -8.15 8.42
CA ASN A 158 31.03 -7.46 7.14
C ASN A 158 29.75 -7.89 6.43
N GLY A 159 28.71 -7.09 6.56
CA GLY A 159 27.46 -7.30 5.85
C GLY A 159 26.22 -7.06 6.72
N ALA A 160 25.10 -6.83 6.06
CA ALA A 160 23.81 -6.64 6.68
C ALA A 160 22.68 -7.12 5.76
N VAL A 161 21.59 -7.63 6.35
CA VAL A 161 20.32 -7.85 5.67
C VAL A 161 19.23 -7.03 6.33
N GLY A 162 18.41 -6.36 5.52
CA GLY A 162 17.38 -5.47 6.03
C GLY A 162 16.93 -4.45 5.01
N PHE A 163 16.81 -3.19 5.44
CA PHE A 163 16.30 -2.12 4.58
C PHE A 163 17.33 -1.01 4.37
N HIS A 164 17.25 -0.40 3.19
CA HIS A 164 17.98 0.85 2.92
C HIS A 164 17.42 1.98 3.81
N THR A 165 18.32 2.76 4.38
CA THR A 165 17.93 3.97 5.10
C THR A 165 17.76 5.15 4.13
N SER A 166 16.93 6.11 4.51
CA SER A 166 16.69 7.29 3.68
C SER A 166 17.99 8.04 3.39
N GLY A 167 18.28 8.27 2.10
CA GLY A 167 19.47 8.98 1.66
C GLY A 167 20.75 8.14 1.53
N SER A 168 20.68 6.83 1.77
CA SER A 168 21.79 5.90 1.55
C SER A 168 21.34 4.75 0.64
N PHE A 169 21.99 4.62 -0.52
CA PHE A 169 21.65 3.57 -1.48
C PHE A 169 22.53 2.31 -1.32
N ASP A 170 23.68 2.44 -0.69
CA ASP A 170 24.69 1.38 -0.57
C ASP A 170 24.79 0.75 0.83
N LYS A 171 24.06 1.30 1.82
CA LYS A 171 24.08 0.79 3.19
C LYS A 171 22.74 0.23 3.59
N ILE A 172 22.77 -0.89 4.29
CA ILE A 172 21.60 -1.57 4.84
C ILE A 172 21.59 -1.44 6.36
N LEU A 173 20.45 -1.00 6.90
CA LEU A 173 20.14 -1.13 8.31
C LEU A 173 19.79 -2.60 8.59
N PRO A 174 20.56 -3.31 9.43
CA PRO A 174 20.20 -4.67 9.80
C PRO A 174 18.89 -4.67 10.60
N ILE A 175 18.00 -5.59 10.24
CA ILE A 175 16.70 -5.72 10.89
C ILE A 175 16.64 -7.06 11.61
N GLU A 176 16.44 -7.04 12.93
CA GLU A 176 16.25 -8.26 13.73
C GLU A 176 14.79 -8.71 13.72
N GLN A 177 13.87 -7.75 13.76
CA GLN A 177 12.44 -8.03 13.74
C GLN A 177 11.69 -6.94 12.97
N CYS A 178 10.87 -7.33 12.00
CA CYS A 178 9.85 -6.48 11.41
C CYS A 178 8.48 -6.92 11.91
N ARG A 179 7.82 -6.07 12.71
CA ARG A 179 6.52 -6.35 13.33
C ARG A 179 5.34 -6.23 12.36
N LEU A 180 5.59 -5.84 11.11
CA LEU A 180 4.54 -5.79 10.08
C LEU A 180 4.29 -7.14 9.40
N MET A 181 5.17 -8.14 9.60
CA MET A 181 5.10 -9.48 9.03
C MET A 181 5.00 -10.54 10.14
N ASP A 182 4.57 -11.73 9.73
CA ASP A 182 4.59 -12.92 10.57
C ASP A 182 6.01 -13.26 11.05
N ASP A 183 6.13 -13.88 12.22
CA ASP A 183 7.42 -14.20 12.83
C ASP A 183 8.26 -15.17 11.98
N VAL A 184 7.65 -16.09 11.26
CA VAL A 184 8.38 -17.01 10.35
C VAL A 184 9.27 -16.25 9.38
N ASN A 185 8.83 -15.10 8.90
CA ASN A 185 9.60 -14.28 7.96
C ASN A 185 10.85 -13.67 8.61
N ASN A 186 10.75 -13.31 9.90
CA ASN A 186 11.90 -12.83 10.67
C ASN A 186 12.90 -13.98 10.90
N ARG A 187 12.41 -15.18 11.25
CA ARG A 187 13.25 -16.39 11.45
C ARG A 187 13.99 -16.75 10.17
N VAL A 188 13.30 -16.82 9.02
CA VAL A 188 13.89 -17.11 7.71
C VAL A 188 14.98 -16.10 7.35
N ARG A 189 14.66 -14.79 7.43
CA ARG A 189 15.64 -13.73 7.13
C ARG A 189 16.87 -13.80 8.02
N ASN A 190 16.70 -13.98 9.33
CA ASN A 190 17.81 -14.06 10.27
C ASN A 190 18.65 -15.32 10.02
N ALA A 191 18.03 -16.47 9.74
CA ALA A 191 18.74 -17.69 9.40
C ALA A 191 19.60 -17.55 8.13
N ILE A 192 19.09 -16.85 7.10
CA ILE A 192 19.87 -16.56 5.88
C ILE A 192 21.09 -15.69 6.22
N ARG A 193 20.91 -14.67 7.06
CA ARG A 193 22.00 -13.82 7.53
C ARG A 193 23.07 -14.64 8.26
N ASP A 194 22.63 -15.43 9.24
CA ASP A 194 23.52 -16.17 10.13
C ASP A 194 24.28 -17.26 9.36
N TYR A 195 23.60 -17.96 8.44
CA TYR A 195 24.22 -18.89 7.50
C TYR A 195 25.28 -18.19 6.63
N GLY A 196 24.94 -16.99 6.12
CA GLY A 196 25.88 -16.19 5.32
C GLY A 196 27.16 -15.82 6.09
N TYR A 197 27.05 -15.52 7.39
CA TYR A 197 28.20 -15.25 8.24
C TYR A 197 29.01 -16.51 8.54
N GLU A 198 28.34 -17.60 8.92
CA GLU A 198 28.97 -18.89 9.28
C GLU A 198 29.75 -19.47 8.10
N HIS A 199 29.16 -19.42 6.91
CA HIS A 199 29.77 -19.96 5.67
C HIS A 199 30.54 -18.92 4.86
N GLN A 200 30.79 -17.72 5.42
CA GLN A 200 31.57 -16.64 4.81
C GLN A 200 31.08 -16.26 3.40
N LEU A 201 29.75 -16.31 3.18
CA LEU A 201 29.16 -15.88 1.92
C LEU A 201 29.35 -14.37 1.73
N THR A 202 29.59 -13.94 0.51
CA THR A 202 29.77 -12.53 0.20
C THR A 202 28.41 -11.81 0.10
N PHE A 203 28.29 -10.68 0.80
CA PHE A 203 27.15 -9.77 0.71
C PHE A 203 27.38 -8.76 -0.41
N HIS A 204 26.32 -8.41 -1.11
CA HIS A 204 26.39 -7.57 -2.31
C HIS A 204 26.98 -6.17 -2.03
N ASP A 205 27.96 -5.76 -2.84
CA ASP A 205 28.40 -4.37 -2.90
C ASP A 205 27.66 -3.63 -4.01
N GLN A 206 26.82 -2.67 -3.62
CA GLN A 206 26.00 -1.89 -4.55
C GLN A 206 26.83 -0.97 -5.49
N ARG A 207 28.10 -0.73 -5.20
CA ARG A 207 28.99 0.10 -6.04
C ARG A 207 29.81 -0.72 -7.01
N GLU A 208 30.32 -1.86 -6.52
CA GLU A 208 31.15 -2.77 -7.32
C GLU A 208 30.32 -3.79 -8.07
N HIS A 209 29.00 -3.90 -7.76
CA HIS A 209 28.05 -4.88 -8.33
C HIS A 209 28.55 -6.32 -8.20
N ALA A 210 29.10 -6.65 -7.05
CA ALA A 210 29.69 -7.96 -6.74
C ALA A 210 29.22 -8.45 -5.37
N GLY A 211 29.30 -9.77 -5.16
CA GLY A 211 28.89 -10.45 -3.93
C GLY A 211 27.62 -11.24 -4.10
N LEU A 212 27.64 -12.49 -3.62
CA LEU A 212 26.65 -13.54 -3.89
C LEU A 212 25.24 -13.18 -3.43
N LEU A 213 25.07 -12.79 -2.15
CA LEU A 213 23.77 -12.49 -1.54
C LEU A 213 23.35 -11.06 -1.91
N ARG A 214 22.30 -10.91 -2.71
CA ARG A 214 21.91 -9.61 -3.26
C ARG A 214 20.59 -9.08 -2.70
N ASN A 215 19.52 -9.86 -2.79
CA ASN A 215 18.20 -9.47 -2.32
C ASN A 215 17.39 -10.72 -1.94
N MET A 216 16.35 -10.57 -1.13
CA MET A 216 15.35 -11.61 -0.90
C MET A 216 13.95 -11.01 -0.87
N MET A 217 12.99 -11.74 -1.42
CA MET A 217 11.57 -11.45 -1.30
C MET A 217 10.90 -12.60 -0.57
N ILE A 218 10.14 -12.28 0.47
CA ILE A 218 9.32 -13.26 1.19
C ILE A 218 7.86 -12.86 1.08
N ARG A 219 6.98 -13.83 0.82
CA ARG A 219 5.55 -13.62 0.66
C ARG A 219 4.76 -14.72 1.35
N ASN A 220 3.86 -14.32 2.25
CA ASN A 220 2.94 -15.20 2.95
C ASN A 220 1.59 -15.24 2.23
N SER A 221 0.90 -16.35 2.41
CA SER A 221 -0.47 -16.56 1.96
C SER A 221 -1.40 -16.76 3.16
N ASN A 222 -2.66 -16.37 3.01
CA ASN A 222 -3.71 -16.71 3.97
C ASN A 222 -4.22 -18.17 3.81
N THR A 223 -3.64 -18.93 2.89
CA THR A 223 -3.85 -20.38 2.75
C THR A 223 -2.76 -21.21 3.44
N GLY A 224 -1.82 -20.55 4.13
CA GLY A 224 -0.73 -21.20 4.85
C GLY A 224 0.51 -21.47 4.00
N GLU A 225 0.58 -20.95 2.78
CA GLU A 225 1.74 -21.12 1.90
C GLU A 225 2.74 -19.96 2.09
N LEU A 226 4.02 -20.26 1.97
CA LEU A 226 5.13 -19.32 2.09
C LEU A 226 6.03 -19.41 0.86
N MET A 227 6.22 -18.28 0.17
CA MET A 227 7.16 -18.13 -0.93
C MET A 227 8.40 -17.37 -0.46
N LEU A 228 9.57 -17.93 -0.76
CA LEU A 228 10.86 -17.25 -0.65
C LEU A 228 11.52 -17.21 -2.01
N LEU A 229 11.84 -15.99 -2.49
CA LEU A 229 12.65 -15.77 -3.68
C LEU A 229 13.99 -15.16 -3.26
N MET A 230 15.10 -15.85 -3.54
CA MET A 230 16.45 -15.31 -3.38
C MET A 230 16.94 -14.70 -4.68
N GLN A 231 17.59 -13.54 -4.59
CA GLN A 231 18.34 -12.97 -5.71
C GLN A 231 19.82 -13.13 -5.41
N PHE A 232 20.50 -13.90 -6.24
CA PHE A 232 21.94 -14.10 -6.19
C PHE A 232 22.65 -13.30 -7.29
N CYS A 233 23.95 -13.07 -7.12
CA CYS A 233 24.87 -12.61 -8.16
C CYS A 233 25.92 -13.71 -8.33
N ILE A 234 25.60 -14.71 -9.17
CA ILE A 234 26.42 -15.91 -9.40
C ILE A 234 27.29 -15.68 -10.64
N THR A 235 28.60 -15.62 -10.47
CA THR A 235 29.57 -15.36 -11.53
C THR A 235 30.49 -16.54 -11.83
N ASN A 236 30.50 -17.56 -10.94
CA ASN A 236 31.36 -18.74 -11.04
C ASN A 236 30.75 -19.97 -10.35
N ASP A 237 31.35 -21.14 -10.59
CA ASP A 237 30.85 -22.42 -10.05
C ASP A 237 30.93 -22.51 -8.52
N THR A 238 31.88 -21.85 -7.87
CA THR A 238 31.97 -21.80 -6.40
C THR A 238 30.76 -21.06 -5.82
N GLU A 239 30.43 -19.89 -6.36
CA GLU A 239 29.25 -19.11 -5.95
C GLU A 239 27.96 -19.86 -6.23
N LYS A 240 27.90 -20.62 -7.34
CA LYS A 240 26.76 -21.48 -7.66
C LYS A 240 26.58 -22.58 -6.60
N ALA A 241 27.65 -23.28 -6.25
CA ALA A 241 27.61 -24.31 -5.21
C ALA A 241 27.25 -23.74 -3.83
N GLN A 242 27.73 -22.54 -3.50
CA GLN A 242 27.35 -21.83 -2.27
C GLN A 242 25.86 -21.44 -2.24
N ALA A 243 25.32 -20.94 -3.37
CA ALA A 243 23.91 -20.62 -3.49
C ALA A 243 23.03 -21.89 -3.34
N GLU A 244 23.40 -22.98 -4.02
CA GLU A 244 22.69 -24.26 -3.92
C GLU A 244 22.75 -24.84 -2.50
N ALA A 245 23.87 -24.73 -1.80
CA ALA A 245 24.01 -25.16 -0.39
C ALA A 245 23.08 -24.35 0.55
N LEU A 246 23.05 -23.03 0.40
CA LEU A 246 22.09 -22.18 1.15
C LEU A 246 20.65 -22.56 0.85
N MET A 247 20.29 -22.77 -0.41
CA MET A 247 18.93 -23.18 -0.78
C MET A 247 18.57 -24.55 -0.20
N GLY A 248 19.50 -25.50 -0.17
CA GLY A 248 19.35 -26.80 0.50
C GLY A 248 19.11 -26.65 2.00
N TYR A 249 19.92 -25.85 2.69
CA TYR A 249 19.74 -25.53 4.10
C TYR A 249 18.35 -24.95 4.40
N LEU A 250 17.88 -24.00 3.59
CA LEU A 250 16.56 -23.39 3.76
C LEU A 250 15.44 -24.41 3.53
N ALA A 251 15.59 -25.29 2.54
CA ALA A 251 14.62 -26.33 2.24
C ALA A 251 14.46 -27.36 3.36
N GLU A 252 15.53 -27.63 4.12
CA GLU A 252 15.55 -28.59 5.25
C GLU A 252 15.10 -27.89 6.55
N THR A 253 15.57 -26.67 6.81
CA THR A 253 15.33 -25.97 8.08
C THR A 253 13.92 -25.38 8.19
N PHE A 254 13.34 -24.96 7.06
CA PHE A 254 12.03 -24.29 7.02
C PHE A 254 11.03 -25.07 6.14
N PRO A 255 10.41 -26.13 6.68
CA PRO A 255 9.39 -26.89 5.96
C PRO A 255 8.15 -26.05 5.61
N GLU A 256 7.96 -24.90 6.27
CA GLU A 256 6.89 -23.93 5.97
C GLU A 256 7.06 -23.29 4.59
N ILE A 257 8.27 -23.26 4.01
CA ILE A 257 8.50 -22.72 2.67
C ILE A 257 7.97 -23.72 1.64
N THR A 258 6.82 -23.37 1.04
CA THR A 258 6.13 -24.18 0.02
C THR A 258 6.56 -23.83 -1.40
N SER A 259 7.17 -22.66 -1.57
CA SER A 259 7.67 -22.14 -2.85
C SER A 259 9.05 -21.52 -2.62
N LEU A 260 10.12 -22.29 -2.89
CA LEU A 260 11.51 -21.86 -2.72
C LEU A 260 12.12 -21.61 -4.10
N LEU A 261 12.39 -20.34 -4.38
CA LEU A 261 12.75 -19.84 -5.70
C LEU A 261 14.06 -19.05 -5.64
N TYR A 262 14.76 -18.97 -6.78
CA TYR A 262 15.85 -18.02 -6.91
C TYR A 262 16.00 -17.49 -8.34
N VAL A 263 16.70 -16.37 -8.46
CA VAL A 263 17.14 -15.78 -9.74
C VAL A 263 18.63 -15.45 -9.66
N ASN A 264 19.33 -15.57 -10.78
CA ASN A 264 20.66 -14.98 -10.93
C ASN A 264 20.53 -13.58 -11.54
N ASN A 265 20.79 -12.55 -10.75
CA ASN A 265 20.68 -11.16 -11.16
C ASN A 265 22.05 -10.48 -11.25
N LEU A 266 22.59 -10.43 -12.46
CA LEU A 266 23.86 -9.75 -12.78
C LEU A 266 23.68 -8.29 -13.25
N LYS A 267 22.45 -7.77 -13.23
CA LYS A 267 22.12 -6.41 -13.68
C LYS A 267 22.51 -5.36 -12.63
N TYR A 268 22.54 -4.09 -13.06
CA TYR A 268 22.78 -2.95 -12.16
C TYR A 268 21.59 -2.57 -11.28
N ASN A 269 20.42 -3.18 -11.48
CA ASN A 269 19.22 -2.94 -10.69
C ASN A 269 18.63 -4.25 -10.14
N ASP A 270 17.70 -4.14 -9.18
CA ASP A 270 17.10 -5.28 -8.49
C ASP A 270 15.81 -5.79 -9.13
N THR A 271 15.44 -5.28 -10.32
CA THR A 271 14.23 -5.75 -11.02
C THR A 271 14.41 -7.19 -11.52
N ILE A 272 13.35 -8.00 -11.41
CA ILE A 272 13.36 -9.42 -11.80
C ILE A 272 12.43 -9.73 -12.99
N GLY A 273 11.74 -8.72 -13.54
CA GLY A 273 10.71 -8.93 -14.57
C GLY A 273 11.20 -9.71 -15.79
N ASP A 274 12.42 -9.43 -16.21
CA ASP A 274 13.11 -10.00 -17.38
C ASP A 274 14.07 -11.18 -17.04
N LEU A 275 14.10 -11.65 -15.80
CA LEU A 275 14.96 -12.75 -15.36
C LEU A 275 14.18 -14.07 -15.27
N ASP A 276 14.85 -15.18 -15.58
CA ASP A 276 14.31 -16.50 -15.36
C ASP A 276 14.30 -16.83 -13.86
N VAL A 277 13.12 -17.23 -13.37
CA VAL A 277 12.94 -17.69 -12.00
C VAL A 277 13.11 -19.20 -11.96
N ILE A 278 14.03 -19.67 -11.13
CA ILE A 278 14.33 -21.10 -10.97
C ILE A 278 13.63 -21.59 -9.71
N THR A 279 12.79 -22.63 -9.85
CA THR A 279 12.16 -23.30 -8.73
C THR A 279 13.14 -24.32 -8.15
N PHE A 280 13.61 -24.09 -6.93
CA PHE A 280 14.50 -25.01 -6.21
C PHE A 280 13.69 -26.12 -5.51
N LYS A 281 12.58 -25.76 -4.86
CA LYS A 281 11.69 -26.70 -4.16
C LYS A 281 10.25 -26.20 -4.20
N GLY A 282 9.31 -27.11 -4.33
CA GLY A 282 7.87 -26.83 -4.28
C GLY A 282 7.32 -26.26 -5.59
N ASN A 283 6.40 -25.30 -5.48
CA ASN A 283 5.73 -24.68 -6.63
C ASN A 283 6.40 -23.36 -7.03
N ASP A 284 6.19 -22.94 -8.26
CA ASP A 284 6.61 -21.61 -8.78
C ASP A 284 5.70 -20.46 -8.30
N HIS A 285 4.69 -20.74 -7.49
CA HIS A 285 3.66 -19.82 -7.03
C HIS A 285 3.10 -20.21 -5.68
N ILE A 286 2.32 -19.32 -5.09
CA ILE A 286 1.43 -19.57 -3.95
C ILE A 286 0.00 -19.16 -4.30
N TYR A 287 -0.96 -19.62 -3.50
CA TYR A 287 -2.37 -19.20 -3.64
C TYR A 287 -2.77 -18.25 -2.52
N LEU A 288 -3.51 -17.21 -2.87
CA LEU A 288 -4.23 -16.34 -1.95
C LEU A 288 -5.72 -16.57 -2.10
N GLN A 289 -6.47 -16.53 -1.02
CA GLN A 289 -7.92 -16.76 -1.02
C GLN A 289 -8.68 -15.49 -0.63
N MET A 290 -9.79 -15.24 -1.34
CA MET A 290 -10.73 -14.17 -1.04
C MET A 290 -12.15 -14.68 -1.28
N GLU A 291 -12.97 -14.76 -0.24
CA GLU A 291 -14.25 -15.49 -0.24
C GLU A 291 -14.04 -16.95 -0.71
N ASN A 292 -14.74 -17.37 -1.76
CA ASN A 292 -14.57 -18.67 -2.42
C ASN A 292 -13.57 -18.65 -3.60
N LEU A 293 -12.93 -17.50 -3.85
CA LEU A 293 -12.00 -17.33 -4.97
C LEU A 293 -10.55 -17.59 -4.52
N ARG A 294 -9.80 -18.31 -5.37
CA ARG A 294 -8.36 -18.53 -5.20
C ARG A 294 -7.60 -17.80 -6.30
N PHE A 295 -6.53 -17.15 -5.93
CA PHE A 295 -5.67 -16.41 -6.85
C PHE A 295 -4.27 -17.00 -6.85
N LYS A 296 -3.80 -17.47 -7.99
CA LYS A 296 -2.42 -17.85 -8.23
C LYS A 296 -1.57 -16.58 -8.24
N VAL A 297 -0.54 -16.56 -7.42
CA VAL A 297 0.38 -15.41 -7.30
C VAL A 297 1.81 -15.90 -7.41
N GLY A 298 2.47 -15.57 -8.49
CA GLY A 298 3.87 -15.85 -8.74
C GLY A 298 4.80 -14.80 -8.11
N PRO A 299 6.11 -15.01 -8.22
CA PRO A 299 7.11 -14.08 -7.67
C PRO A 299 7.09 -12.70 -8.35
N LYS A 300 6.70 -12.62 -9.60
CA LYS A 300 6.60 -11.39 -10.40
C LYS A 300 5.21 -10.75 -10.34
N SER A 301 4.18 -11.49 -9.88
CA SER A 301 2.80 -11.02 -9.87
C SER A 301 2.59 -9.94 -8.82
N PHE A 302 1.88 -8.87 -9.19
CA PHE A 302 1.36 -7.91 -8.22
C PHE A 302 0.14 -8.51 -7.49
N TYR A 303 0.09 -8.33 -6.20
CA TYR A 303 -1.08 -8.57 -5.34
C TYR A 303 -0.98 -7.64 -4.13
N GLN A 304 -2.11 -7.17 -3.61
CA GLN A 304 -2.15 -6.26 -2.46
C GLN A 304 -1.44 -6.87 -1.25
N THR A 305 -0.56 -6.10 -0.61
CA THR A 305 0.34 -6.64 0.43
C THR A 305 -0.28 -6.72 1.83
N ASN A 306 -1.54 -6.34 2.00
CA ASN A 306 -2.39 -6.60 3.16
C ASN A 306 -3.62 -7.35 2.67
N THR A 307 -3.63 -8.68 2.79
CA THR A 307 -4.67 -9.55 2.22
C THR A 307 -6.04 -9.30 2.85
N ASP A 308 -6.12 -9.18 4.17
CA ASP A 308 -7.37 -8.98 4.89
C ASP A 308 -8.00 -7.62 4.50
N GLN A 309 -7.18 -6.59 4.45
CA GLN A 309 -7.66 -5.25 4.10
C GLN A 309 -7.92 -5.09 2.59
N ALA A 310 -7.26 -5.86 1.73
CA ALA A 310 -7.55 -5.92 0.30
C ALA A 310 -8.96 -6.46 0.05
N TYR A 311 -9.38 -7.47 0.82
CA TYR A 311 -10.75 -7.95 0.76
C TYR A 311 -11.77 -6.86 1.12
N GLU A 312 -11.53 -6.12 2.19
CA GLU A 312 -12.38 -4.98 2.58
C GLU A 312 -12.38 -3.87 1.51
N LEU A 313 -11.21 -3.59 0.93
CA LEU A 313 -11.06 -2.65 -0.18
C LEU A 313 -11.93 -3.06 -1.37
N TYR A 314 -11.89 -4.33 -1.79
CA TYR A 314 -12.65 -4.81 -2.94
C TYR A 314 -14.14 -4.94 -2.67
N LYS A 315 -14.56 -5.17 -1.42
CA LYS A 315 -15.99 -5.04 -1.04
C LYS A 315 -16.50 -3.63 -1.30
N VAL A 316 -15.75 -2.60 -0.92
CA VAL A 316 -16.13 -1.21 -1.21
C VAL A 316 -16.25 -0.99 -2.73
N ALA A 317 -15.33 -1.55 -3.55
CA ALA A 317 -15.43 -1.49 -5.01
C ALA A 317 -16.73 -2.10 -5.52
N ARG A 318 -17.01 -3.33 -5.08
CA ARG A 318 -18.20 -4.09 -5.48
C ARG A 318 -19.50 -3.38 -5.08
N ASP A 319 -19.55 -2.81 -3.88
CA ASP A 319 -20.68 -2.05 -3.38
C ASP A 319 -20.89 -0.75 -4.18
N PHE A 320 -19.82 -0.03 -4.47
CA PHE A 320 -19.86 1.18 -5.29
C PHE A 320 -20.20 0.87 -6.75
N ALA A 321 -19.76 -0.27 -7.29
CA ALA A 321 -20.14 -0.72 -8.62
C ALA A 321 -21.67 -1.00 -8.72
N GLY A 322 -22.31 -1.48 -7.64
CA GLY A 322 -23.76 -1.68 -7.55
C GLY A 322 -24.30 -2.56 -8.66
N LEU A 323 -23.60 -3.68 -8.92
CA LEU A 323 -23.90 -4.62 -10.00
C LEU A 323 -25.14 -5.46 -9.69
N THR A 324 -25.96 -5.73 -10.70
CA THR A 324 -27.23 -6.48 -10.63
C THR A 324 -27.20 -7.78 -11.43
N GLY A 325 -26.13 -8.05 -12.17
CA GLY A 325 -25.96 -9.22 -13.04
C GLY A 325 -26.17 -8.93 -14.53
N THR A 326 -26.54 -7.70 -14.89
CA THR A 326 -26.85 -7.31 -16.28
C THR A 326 -25.79 -6.45 -16.93
N GLU A 327 -24.85 -5.92 -16.13
CA GLU A 327 -23.91 -4.92 -16.55
C GLU A 327 -22.72 -5.51 -17.32
N LEU A 328 -22.27 -4.77 -18.33
CA LEU A 328 -20.95 -4.89 -18.93
C LEU A 328 -19.98 -4.00 -18.13
N VAL A 329 -19.01 -4.63 -17.47
CA VAL A 329 -18.00 -3.96 -16.65
C VAL A 329 -16.67 -3.91 -17.39
N TYR A 330 -16.01 -2.76 -17.40
CA TYR A 330 -14.60 -2.66 -17.77
C TYR A 330 -13.77 -2.48 -16.51
N ASP A 331 -12.76 -3.34 -16.32
CA ASP A 331 -11.76 -3.28 -15.23
C ASP A 331 -10.42 -2.80 -15.84
N LEU A 332 -10.14 -1.51 -15.65
CA LEU A 332 -8.95 -0.86 -16.20
C LEU A 332 -7.79 -0.97 -15.21
N TYR A 333 -6.61 -1.34 -15.73
CA TYR A 333 -5.42 -1.69 -14.94
C TYR A 333 -5.67 -2.95 -14.08
N THR A 334 -6.23 -3.98 -14.73
CA THR A 334 -6.78 -5.17 -14.06
C THR A 334 -5.73 -6.02 -13.33
N GLY A 335 -4.42 -5.84 -13.64
CA GLY A 335 -3.34 -6.65 -13.09
C GLY A 335 -3.56 -8.14 -13.34
N THR A 336 -3.46 -8.95 -12.31
CA THR A 336 -3.72 -10.41 -12.35
C THR A 336 -5.22 -10.75 -12.31
N GLY A 337 -6.08 -9.80 -12.67
CA GLY A 337 -7.52 -9.98 -12.75
C GLY A 337 -8.25 -10.09 -11.41
N THR A 338 -7.68 -9.58 -10.34
CA THR A 338 -8.23 -9.77 -8.99
C THR A 338 -9.60 -9.10 -8.85
N ILE A 339 -9.73 -7.82 -9.22
CA ILE A 339 -11.02 -7.09 -9.15
C ILE A 339 -11.99 -7.67 -10.18
N ALA A 340 -11.54 -7.91 -11.42
CA ALA A 340 -12.37 -8.49 -12.47
C ALA A 340 -13.04 -9.80 -12.02
N ASN A 341 -12.26 -10.74 -11.48
CA ASN A 341 -12.77 -12.01 -10.98
C ASN A 341 -13.68 -11.84 -9.75
N PHE A 342 -13.34 -10.92 -8.85
CA PHE A 342 -14.11 -10.66 -7.64
C PHE A 342 -15.51 -10.11 -7.92
N VAL A 343 -15.70 -9.35 -9.00
CA VAL A 343 -17.00 -8.79 -9.38
C VAL A 343 -17.74 -9.61 -10.42
N ALA A 344 -17.06 -10.57 -11.08
CA ALA A 344 -17.61 -11.33 -12.21
C ALA A 344 -18.92 -12.05 -11.89
N GLY A 345 -19.07 -12.61 -10.67
CA GLY A 345 -20.29 -13.29 -10.24
C GLY A 345 -21.53 -12.38 -10.12
N LYS A 346 -21.34 -11.05 -10.18
CA LYS A 346 -22.41 -10.04 -10.13
C LYS A 346 -22.52 -9.20 -11.41
N ALA A 347 -21.81 -9.56 -12.48
CA ALA A 347 -21.81 -8.88 -13.76
C ALA A 347 -22.24 -9.82 -14.88
N ARG A 348 -22.84 -9.29 -15.95
CA ARG A 348 -23.08 -10.05 -17.18
C ARG A 348 -21.78 -10.44 -17.86
N LYS A 349 -20.83 -9.51 -17.92
CA LYS A 349 -19.50 -9.69 -18.51
C LYS A 349 -18.52 -8.68 -17.91
N VAL A 350 -17.29 -9.12 -17.69
CA VAL A 350 -16.19 -8.23 -17.27
C VAL A 350 -15.09 -8.26 -18.31
N ILE A 351 -14.58 -7.10 -18.70
CA ILE A 351 -13.45 -6.94 -19.62
C ILE A 351 -12.32 -6.26 -18.87
N GLY A 352 -11.21 -6.98 -18.68
CA GLY A 352 -9.99 -6.48 -18.04
C GLY A 352 -8.96 -6.03 -19.07
N ILE A 353 -8.30 -4.91 -18.83
CA ILE A 353 -7.21 -4.38 -19.67
C ILE A 353 -6.00 -4.11 -18.77
N GLU A 354 -4.83 -4.59 -19.20
CA GLU A 354 -3.56 -4.46 -18.46
C GLU A 354 -2.39 -4.30 -19.42
N TYR A 355 -1.41 -3.50 -19.03
CA TYR A 355 -0.20 -3.27 -19.83
C TYR A 355 0.72 -4.48 -19.89
N VAL A 356 0.85 -5.24 -18.78
CA VAL A 356 1.79 -6.35 -18.62
C VAL A 356 1.19 -7.65 -19.15
N PRO A 357 1.73 -8.25 -20.23
CA PRO A 357 1.17 -9.47 -20.83
C PRO A 357 1.14 -10.66 -19.84
N GLU A 358 2.17 -10.82 -19.03
CA GLU A 358 2.28 -11.91 -18.05
C GLU A 358 1.19 -11.80 -16.97
N ALA A 359 0.80 -10.58 -16.58
CA ALA A 359 -0.29 -10.36 -15.65
C ALA A 359 -1.65 -10.76 -16.28
N ILE A 360 -1.82 -10.56 -17.57
CA ILE A 360 -3.02 -11.01 -18.32
C ILE A 360 -3.08 -12.55 -18.37
N GLU A 361 -1.96 -13.24 -18.56
CA GLU A 361 -1.95 -14.71 -18.49
C GLU A 361 -2.31 -15.20 -17.09
N ASP A 362 -1.78 -14.57 -16.03
CA ASP A 362 -2.19 -14.84 -14.66
C ASP A 362 -3.71 -14.58 -14.45
N ALA A 363 -4.25 -13.50 -15.02
CA ALA A 363 -5.68 -13.17 -14.92
C ALA A 363 -6.57 -14.24 -15.57
N LYS A 364 -6.17 -14.77 -16.73
CA LYS A 364 -6.86 -15.88 -17.41
C LYS A 364 -6.81 -17.16 -16.59
N ILE A 365 -5.63 -17.50 -16.05
CA ILE A 365 -5.45 -18.66 -15.15
C ILE A 365 -6.34 -18.51 -13.92
N ASN A 366 -6.37 -17.33 -13.30
CA ASN A 366 -7.20 -17.04 -12.14
C ASN A 366 -8.70 -17.18 -12.43
N SER A 367 -9.16 -16.79 -13.62
CA SER A 367 -10.54 -17.04 -14.05
C SER A 367 -10.83 -18.54 -14.20
N GLN A 368 -9.92 -19.29 -14.83
CA GLN A 368 -10.06 -20.74 -15.02
C GLN A 368 -10.11 -21.53 -13.70
N ILE A 369 -9.20 -21.21 -12.77
CA ILE A 369 -9.14 -21.86 -11.43
C ILE A 369 -10.46 -21.68 -10.68
N ASN A 370 -11.12 -20.52 -10.86
CA ASN A 370 -12.36 -20.17 -10.19
C ASN A 370 -13.62 -20.54 -10.99
N GLY A 371 -13.48 -21.18 -12.16
CA GLY A 371 -14.61 -21.54 -13.02
C GLY A 371 -15.38 -20.33 -13.56
N ILE A 372 -14.73 -19.18 -13.73
CA ILE A 372 -15.33 -17.93 -14.18
C ILE A 372 -15.25 -17.87 -15.71
N GLY A 373 -16.41 -17.89 -16.38
CA GLY A 373 -16.51 -17.92 -17.85
C GLY A 373 -16.92 -16.60 -18.51
N ASN A 374 -17.25 -15.57 -17.73
CA ASN A 374 -17.75 -14.30 -18.22
C ASN A 374 -16.71 -13.15 -18.15
N THR A 375 -15.43 -13.48 -17.99
CA THR A 375 -14.32 -12.53 -18.07
C THR A 375 -13.60 -12.61 -19.41
N LEU A 376 -13.06 -11.48 -19.86
CA LEU A 376 -12.22 -11.39 -21.07
C LEU A 376 -11.08 -10.41 -20.79
N PHE A 377 -9.83 -10.76 -21.17
CA PHE A 377 -8.65 -9.96 -20.84
C PHE A 377 -7.83 -9.57 -22.05
N PHE A 378 -7.32 -8.34 -22.08
CA PHE A 378 -6.51 -7.77 -23.15
C PHE A 378 -5.22 -7.18 -22.61
N ALA A 379 -4.10 -7.54 -23.23
CA ALA A 379 -2.78 -7.00 -22.93
C ALA A 379 -2.45 -5.82 -23.84
N GLY A 380 -2.02 -4.70 -23.26
CA GLY A 380 -1.50 -3.54 -24.00
C GLY A 380 -1.65 -2.23 -23.24
N ASP A 381 -1.04 -1.17 -23.78
CA ASP A 381 -1.14 0.16 -23.17
C ASP A 381 -2.60 0.63 -23.18
N MET A 382 -3.06 1.08 -22.03
CA MET A 382 -4.45 1.48 -21.81
C MET A 382 -4.92 2.53 -22.82
N LYS A 383 -4.06 3.50 -23.16
CA LYS A 383 -4.38 4.57 -24.14
C LYS A 383 -4.54 4.07 -25.56
N ASP A 384 -3.86 2.94 -25.90
CA ASP A 384 -3.87 2.37 -27.25
C ASP A 384 -5.03 1.35 -27.41
N ILE A 385 -5.28 0.53 -26.38
CA ILE A 385 -6.34 -0.48 -26.36
C ILE A 385 -7.72 0.18 -26.15
N LEU A 386 -7.87 1.01 -25.13
CA LEU A 386 -9.16 1.62 -24.79
C LEU A 386 -9.44 2.79 -25.74
N ASN A 387 -10.00 2.50 -26.89
CA ASN A 387 -10.36 3.47 -27.92
C ASN A 387 -11.79 3.26 -28.43
N LYS A 388 -12.25 4.10 -29.36
CA LYS A 388 -13.62 4.06 -29.91
C LYS A 388 -13.92 2.74 -30.64
N GLU A 389 -12.95 2.16 -31.32
CA GLU A 389 -13.08 0.90 -32.05
C GLU A 389 -13.23 -0.27 -31.07
N PHE A 390 -12.44 -0.27 -30.00
CA PHE A 390 -12.56 -1.25 -28.91
C PHE A 390 -13.97 -1.22 -28.30
N ILE A 391 -14.50 -0.04 -28.01
CA ILE A 391 -15.85 0.13 -27.47
C ILE A 391 -16.90 -0.34 -28.48
N ALA A 392 -16.73 -0.02 -29.78
CA ALA A 392 -17.64 -0.48 -30.82
C ALA A 392 -17.67 -2.01 -30.96
N THR A 393 -16.51 -2.66 -30.79
CA THR A 393 -16.35 -4.12 -30.91
C THR A 393 -16.86 -4.87 -29.68
N HIS A 394 -16.56 -4.36 -28.48
CA HIS A 394 -16.80 -5.08 -27.23
C HIS A 394 -18.04 -4.59 -26.47
N GLY A 395 -18.63 -3.50 -26.89
CA GLY A 395 -19.81 -2.87 -26.30
C GLY A 395 -19.45 -1.69 -25.38
N GLN A 396 -20.40 -0.78 -25.22
CA GLN A 396 -20.30 0.34 -24.31
C GLN A 396 -20.42 -0.17 -22.86
N PRO A 397 -19.44 0.12 -21.97
CA PRO A 397 -19.51 -0.33 -20.58
C PRO A 397 -20.63 0.38 -19.81
N ASP A 398 -21.35 -0.37 -18.98
CA ASP A 398 -22.30 0.18 -18.02
C ASP A 398 -21.55 0.73 -16.80
N VAL A 399 -20.49 0.05 -16.40
CA VAL A 399 -19.64 0.40 -15.25
C VAL A 399 -18.17 0.30 -15.64
N ILE A 400 -17.38 1.28 -15.24
CA ILE A 400 -15.92 1.22 -15.29
C ILE A 400 -15.40 1.17 -13.86
N ILE A 401 -14.54 0.18 -13.56
CA ILE A 401 -13.72 0.12 -12.35
C ILE A 401 -12.28 0.40 -12.78
N THR A 402 -11.56 1.26 -12.08
CA THR A 402 -10.20 1.61 -12.45
C THR A 402 -9.31 1.74 -11.21
N ASP A 403 -8.12 1.10 -11.26
CA ASP A 403 -7.08 1.15 -10.21
C ASP A 403 -5.72 1.51 -10.85
N PRO A 404 -5.54 2.76 -11.30
CA PRO A 404 -4.35 3.17 -12.02
C PRO A 404 -3.12 3.27 -11.11
N PRO A 405 -1.90 3.31 -11.68
CA PRO A 405 -0.66 3.50 -10.94
C PRO A 405 -0.64 4.87 -10.22
N ARG A 406 0.34 5.06 -9.33
CA ARG A 406 0.50 6.29 -8.51
C ARG A 406 0.48 7.60 -9.30
N ALA A 407 0.80 7.58 -10.58
CA ALA A 407 0.76 8.74 -11.45
C ALA A 407 -0.67 9.15 -11.86
N GLY A 408 -1.67 8.31 -11.59
CA GLY A 408 -3.04 8.46 -12.06
C GLY A 408 -3.22 8.02 -13.51
N MET A 409 -4.37 8.35 -14.11
CA MET A 409 -4.69 8.02 -15.49
C MET A 409 -4.05 9.01 -16.48
N HIS A 410 -3.71 8.51 -17.68
CA HIS A 410 -3.36 9.39 -18.79
C HIS A 410 -4.59 10.16 -19.25
N LYS A 411 -4.40 11.38 -19.76
CA LYS A 411 -5.51 12.23 -20.23
C LYS A 411 -6.37 11.55 -21.29
N ASP A 412 -5.75 10.86 -22.25
CA ASP A 412 -6.45 10.18 -23.33
C ASP A 412 -7.37 9.05 -22.82
N VAL A 413 -6.96 8.36 -21.75
CA VAL A 413 -7.80 7.35 -21.07
C VAL A 413 -9.04 8.02 -20.47
N ILE A 414 -8.87 9.17 -19.81
CA ILE A 414 -9.99 9.93 -19.24
C ILE A 414 -10.94 10.41 -20.34
N GLU A 415 -10.41 10.93 -21.46
CA GLU A 415 -11.21 11.35 -22.61
C GLU A 415 -11.99 10.17 -23.23
N THR A 416 -11.38 8.98 -23.26
CA THR A 416 -12.09 7.78 -23.75
C THR A 416 -13.16 7.31 -22.76
N ILE A 417 -12.93 7.42 -21.46
CA ILE A 417 -13.97 7.15 -20.42
C ILE A 417 -15.15 8.10 -20.61
N LEU A 418 -14.88 9.40 -20.80
CA LEU A 418 -15.93 10.40 -21.07
C LEU A 418 -16.70 10.10 -22.37
N PHE A 419 -16.00 9.64 -23.41
CA PHE A 419 -16.64 9.20 -24.66
C PHE A 419 -17.47 7.93 -24.49
N ALA A 420 -16.96 6.94 -23.75
CA ALA A 420 -17.67 5.69 -23.44
C ALA A 420 -18.94 5.95 -22.63
N ALA A 421 -18.97 7.04 -21.86
CA ALA A 421 -20.10 7.48 -21.07
C ALA A 421 -20.76 6.35 -20.25
N PRO A 422 -20.00 5.62 -19.39
CA PRO A 422 -20.59 4.61 -18.51
C PRO A 422 -21.56 5.25 -17.54
N HIS A 423 -22.56 4.50 -17.09
CA HIS A 423 -23.49 4.99 -16.06
C HIS A 423 -22.79 5.23 -14.72
N ARG A 424 -21.68 4.53 -14.47
CA ARG A 424 -20.94 4.62 -13.21
C ARG A 424 -19.44 4.39 -13.41
N ILE A 425 -18.67 5.16 -12.67
CA ILE A 425 -17.22 5.00 -12.56
C ILE A 425 -16.87 4.75 -11.11
N VAL A 426 -16.08 3.71 -10.83
CA VAL A 426 -15.53 3.38 -9.52
C VAL A 426 -14.02 3.51 -9.62
N TYR A 427 -13.46 4.51 -8.94
CA TYR A 427 -12.04 4.85 -9.04
C TYR A 427 -11.34 4.57 -7.72
N VAL A 428 -10.37 3.64 -7.73
CA VAL A 428 -9.41 3.40 -6.63
C VAL A 428 -8.17 4.21 -6.87
N SER A 429 -7.54 4.68 -5.83
CA SER A 429 -6.21 5.30 -5.94
C SER A 429 -5.42 5.23 -4.65
N CYS A 430 -4.15 4.85 -4.77
CA CYS A 430 -3.15 4.95 -3.69
C CYS A 430 -2.55 6.36 -3.55
N ASN A 431 -2.97 7.33 -4.39
CA ASN A 431 -2.51 8.70 -4.35
C ASN A 431 -3.68 9.69 -4.50
N PRO A 432 -4.23 10.21 -3.40
CA PRO A 432 -5.37 11.13 -3.44
C PRO A 432 -5.14 12.40 -4.26
N ALA A 433 -3.89 12.86 -4.42
CA ALA A 433 -3.60 14.07 -5.19
C ALA A 433 -3.74 13.85 -6.70
N THR A 434 -3.23 12.71 -7.22
CA THR A 434 -3.41 12.36 -8.64
C THR A 434 -4.85 11.98 -8.94
N GLN A 435 -5.52 11.28 -8.02
CA GLN A 435 -6.96 11.03 -8.12
C GLN A 435 -7.73 12.35 -8.22
N ALA A 436 -7.47 13.32 -7.33
CA ALA A 436 -8.13 14.61 -7.34
C ALA A 436 -7.97 15.36 -8.68
N ARG A 437 -6.77 15.31 -9.29
CA ARG A 437 -6.50 15.86 -10.63
C ARG A 437 -7.37 15.18 -11.70
N ASP A 438 -7.43 13.86 -11.70
CA ASP A 438 -8.18 13.10 -12.69
C ASP A 438 -9.68 13.32 -12.54
N LEU A 439 -10.15 13.40 -11.29
CA LEU A 439 -11.55 13.66 -10.97
C LEU A 439 -12.00 15.06 -11.41
N ALA A 440 -11.12 16.06 -11.34
CA ALA A 440 -11.42 17.40 -11.89
C ALA A 440 -11.74 17.38 -13.40
N LEU A 441 -11.15 16.44 -14.15
CA LEU A 441 -11.46 16.25 -15.58
C LEU A 441 -12.79 15.53 -15.79
N LEU A 442 -13.13 14.57 -14.91
CA LEU A 442 -14.39 13.81 -14.96
C LEU A 442 -15.60 14.65 -14.51
N ASP A 443 -15.42 15.68 -13.66
CA ASP A 443 -16.50 16.51 -13.10
C ASP A 443 -17.33 17.26 -14.15
N SER A 444 -16.82 17.33 -15.40
CA SER A 444 -17.55 17.91 -16.53
C SER A 444 -18.83 17.12 -16.91
N GLN A 445 -18.88 15.81 -16.65
CA GLN A 445 -20.00 14.94 -17.02
C GLN A 445 -20.49 14.08 -15.84
N TYR A 446 -19.71 13.93 -14.79
CA TYR A 446 -19.99 13.06 -13.66
C TYR A 446 -19.98 13.81 -12.35
N LYS A 447 -20.75 13.30 -11.36
CA LYS A 447 -20.75 13.81 -9.99
C LYS A 447 -20.38 12.71 -9.00
N ILE A 448 -19.64 13.09 -7.97
CA ILE A 448 -19.30 12.18 -6.87
C ILE A 448 -20.57 11.80 -6.13
N MET A 449 -20.77 10.50 -5.95
CA MET A 449 -21.88 9.92 -5.18
C MET A 449 -21.41 9.28 -3.89
N GLY A 450 -20.13 8.98 -3.77
CA GLY A 450 -19.53 8.39 -2.59
C GLY A 450 -18.02 8.49 -2.61
N VAL A 451 -17.44 8.70 -1.44
CA VAL A 451 -15.99 8.65 -1.20
C VAL A 451 -15.76 7.83 0.05
N ARG A 452 -14.88 6.85 0.00
CA ARG A 452 -14.47 6.07 1.16
C ARG A 452 -12.96 5.86 1.17
N PRO A 453 -12.24 6.53 2.06
CA PRO A 453 -10.83 6.22 2.30
C PRO A 453 -10.68 4.84 2.98
N VAL A 454 -9.60 4.14 2.67
CA VAL A 454 -9.30 2.81 3.24
C VAL A 454 -7.83 2.81 3.68
N ASP A 455 -7.58 2.42 4.92
CA ASP A 455 -6.21 2.26 5.41
C ASP A 455 -5.69 0.86 5.12
N MET A 456 -4.95 0.72 4.02
CA MET A 456 -4.28 -0.52 3.64
C MET A 456 -2.99 -0.76 4.43
N PHE A 457 -2.37 0.30 4.95
CA PHE A 457 -1.01 0.26 5.50
C PHE A 457 -0.90 1.01 6.83
N PRO A 458 -1.39 0.43 7.95
CA PRO A 458 -1.19 0.98 9.28
C PRO A 458 0.26 1.39 9.55
N HIS A 459 0.45 2.44 10.34
CA HIS A 459 1.76 3.03 10.71
C HIS A 459 2.54 3.68 9.55
N THR A 460 1.97 3.74 8.36
CA THR A 460 2.50 4.50 7.21
C THR A 460 1.57 5.66 6.87
N GLN A 461 2.04 6.57 6.02
CA GLN A 461 1.24 7.69 5.52
C GLN A 461 0.32 7.34 4.35
N HIS A 462 0.43 6.14 3.81
CA HIS A 462 -0.34 5.73 2.64
C HIS A 462 -1.81 5.52 2.98
N VAL A 463 -2.67 5.94 2.06
CA VAL A 463 -4.12 5.76 2.11
C VAL A 463 -4.63 5.44 0.72
N GLU A 464 -5.49 4.44 0.63
CA GLU A 464 -6.26 4.16 -0.59
C GLU A 464 -7.58 4.91 -0.53
N THR A 465 -8.09 5.33 -1.68
CA THR A 465 -9.35 6.06 -1.74
C THR A 465 -10.24 5.51 -2.84
N TRP A 466 -11.45 5.10 -2.48
CA TRP A 466 -12.52 4.81 -3.42
C TRP A 466 -13.38 6.03 -3.66
N SER A 467 -13.70 6.30 -4.91
CA SER A 467 -14.74 7.25 -5.29
C SER A 467 -15.69 6.61 -6.30
N CYS A 468 -16.97 6.85 -6.10
CA CYS A 468 -18.04 6.43 -7.01
C CYS A 468 -18.65 7.66 -7.67
N TRP A 469 -18.78 7.60 -8.99
CA TRP A 469 -19.27 8.68 -9.85
C TRP A 469 -20.46 8.21 -10.66
N LYS A 470 -21.47 9.06 -10.80
CA LYS A 470 -22.59 8.85 -11.71
C LYS A 470 -22.67 9.96 -12.75
N GLU A 471 -23.11 9.60 -13.95
CA GLU A 471 -23.41 10.56 -15.01
C GLU A 471 -24.43 11.58 -14.52
N GLU A 472 -24.13 12.86 -14.66
CA GLU A 472 -25.07 13.95 -14.43
C GLU A 472 -25.98 14.07 -15.65
N HIS A 473 -27.26 13.74 -15.51
CA HIS A 473 -28.24 13.93 -16.57
C HIS A 473 -28.48 15.42 -16.83
N LYS A 474 -27.55 16.09 -17.53
CA LYS A 474 -27.87 17.34 -18.21
C LYS A 474 -28.81 16.98 -19.35
N HIS A 475 -30.11 17.31 -19.21
CA HIS A 475 -31.19 17.15 -20.17
C HIS A 475 -30.74 16.69 -21.57
N ARG A 476 -30.62 15.39 -21.80
CA ARG A 476 -30.63 14.89 -23.18
C ARG A 476 -31.99 15.24 -23.72
N LYS A 477 -32.06 16.20 -24.65
CA LYS A 477 -33.25 16.42 -25.47
C LYS A 477 -33.69 15.06 -25.98
N CYS A 478 -34.81 14.57 -25.45
CA CYS A 478 -35.42 13.29 -25.78
C CYS A 478 -35.48 13.11 -27.30
N ARG A 479 -34.69 12.20 -27.86
CA ARG A 479 -35.10 11.55 -29.10
C ARG A 479 -36.29 10.67 -28.70
N LYS A 480 -37.44 11.00 -29.28
CA LYS A 480 -38.75 10.45 -29.01
C LYS A 480 -38.73 8.91 -28.88
N GLY A 481 -39.28 8.43 -27.79
CA GLY A 481 -39.90 7.13 -27.68
C GLY A 481 -39.26 6.15 -26.72
N PHE A 482 -39.43 6.37 -25.40
CA PHE A 482 -39.66 5.28 -24.43
C PHE A 482 -40.05 5.96 -23.10
N LYS A 483 -41.29 5.61 -22.63
CA LYS A 483 -41.81 6.07 -21.33
C LYS A 483 -41.10 5.32 -20.21
N PHE A 484 -40.29 5.98 -19.41
CA PHE A 484 -39.82 5.45 -18.13
C PHE A 484 -40.81 5.81 -17.02
N GLN A 485 -41.31 4.79 -16.31
CA GLN A 485 -41.95 4.98 -15.02
C GLN A 485 -40.91 5.22 -13.93
N PRO A 486 -41.13 6.17 -13.01
CA PRO A 486 -40.21 6.40 -11.92
C PRO A 486 -40.42 5.34 -10.82
N PHE A 487 -39.36 4.60 -10.51
CA PHE A 487 -39.31 3.75 -9.31
C PHE A 487 -39.32 4.64 -8.07
N ARG A 488 -40.52 4.73 -7.43
CA ARG A 488 -40.65 5.13 -6.03
C ARG A 488 -40.44 3.87 -5.19
N HIS A 489 -39.50 3.91 -4.27
CA HIS A 489 -39.48 3.42 -2.90
C HIS A 489 -38.05 3.16 -2.44
N PHE A 490 -37.46 4.15 -1.83
CA PHE A 490 -36.45 3.94 -0.80
C PHE A 490 -37.10 4.27 0.54
N LEU A 491 -37.25 3.24 1.36
CA LEU A 491 -37.77 3.33 2.71
C LEU A 491 -36.77 4.03 3.61
N PHE A 492 -37.06 5.25 4.03
CA PHE A 492 -36.31 5.91 5.10
C PHE A 492 -36.72 5.28 6.44
N ILE A 493 -35.84 4.50 7.04
CA ILE A 493 -35.98 4.14 8.45
C ILE A 493 -35.59 5.35 9.29
N LYS A 494 -36.58 6.04 9.80
CA LYS A 494 -36.43 7.12 10.77
C LYS A 494 -36.06 6.50 12.13
N ILE A 495 -34.83 6.60 12.56
CA ILE A 495 -34.47 6.31 13.95
C ILE A 495 -34.97 7.48 14.79
N ARG A 496 -36.00 7.22 15.60
CA ARG A 496 -36.46 8.16 16.63
C ARG A 496 -35.44 8.23 17.75
N THR A 497 -34.83 9.38 17.94
CA THR A 497 -34.15 9.75 19.18
C THR A 497 -35.15 9.83 20.33
N TYR A 498 -35.01 8.97 21.31
CA TYR A 498 -35.71 9.10 22.58
C TYR A 498 -34.98 10.12 23.46
N SER A 499 -35.66 11.22 23.72
CA SER A 499 -35.27 12.23 24.69
C SER A 499 -35.47 11.68 26.11
N GLN A 500 -34.41 11.72 26.91
CA GLN A 500 -34.48 11.48 28.35
C GLN A 500 -35.25 12.62 29.03
N LYS A 501 -36.30 12.30 29.77
CA LYS A 501 -36.82 13.12 30.87
C LYS A 501 -36.86 12.28 32.13
N ASN A 502 -36.06 12.79 33.09
CA ASN A 502 -36.18 12.73 34.53
C ASN A 502 -36.98 11.61 35.21
N PHE A 503 -36.29 10.83 36.05
CA PHE A 503 -36.82 10.56 37.42
C PHE A 503 -35.67 10.43 38.41
N SER A 504 -35.89 11.07 39.55
CA SER A 504 -35.00 11.29 40.68
C SER A 504 -34.99 10.13 41.67
N THR A 505 -33.87 10.01 42.38
CA THR A 505 -33.67 9.58 43.78
C THR A 505 -34.14 8.19 44.20
N THR A 506 -33.22 7.33 44.63
CA THR A 506 -32.98 7.01 46.04
C THR A 506 -31.78 6.08 46.18
N ALA A 507 -31.02 6.36 47.25
CA ALA A 507 -29.81 5.68 47.66
C ALA A 507 -30.08 4.28 48.26
N ALA A 508 -29.13 3.37 48.07
CA ALA A 508 -28.70 2.41 49.11
C ALA A 508 -27.43 1.66 48.65
N THR A 509 -26.32 1.92 49.32
CA THR A 509 -25.24 0.96 49.53
C THR A 509 -25.66 -0.01 50.65
N PRO A 510 -25.11 -1.24 50.81
CA PRO A 510 -23.70 -1.43 51.09
C PRO A 510 -23.05 -2.80 50.67
N SER A 511 -21.73 -2.80 50.80
CA SER A 511 -20.80 -3.83 51.32
C SER A 511 -20.39 -5.03 50.46
N SER A 512 -19.11 -5.01 50.12
CA SER A 512 -18.03 -5.96 50.49
C SER A 512 -18.19 -7.45 50.19
N SER A 513 -17.25 -7.98 49.42
CA SER A 513 -16.24 -8.93 49.89
C SER A 513 -15.32 -9.41 48.80
N PHE A 514 -14.06 -9.40 49.11
CA PHE A 514 -12.92 -10.09 48.55
C PHE A 514 -13.20 -11.55 48.15
N GLU A 515 -12.55 -12.01 47.07
CA GLU A 515 -11.67 -13.18 47.13
C GLU A 515 -10.77 -13.27 45.90
N ARG A 516 -9.47 -13.36 46.18
CA ARG A 516 -8.41 -13.83 45.26
C ARG A 516 -8.44 -15.35 45.25
N VAL A 517 -8.21 -15.98 44.11
CA VAL A 517 -7.43 -17.24 44.01
C VAL A 517 -6.71 -17.31 42.69
N THR A 518 -5.39 -17.41 42.77
CA THR A 518 -4.28 -17.96 41.97
C THR A 518 -4.30 -17.79 40.47
#